data_ce8228c29e7b9f1f6fad8aa5cb13a77d
#
_entry.id   ce8228c29e7b9f1f6fad8aa5cb13a77d
#
_cell.length_a   1.000
_cell.length_b   1.000
_cell.length_c   1.000
_cell.angle_alpha   90.00
_cell.angle_beta   90.00
_cell.angle_gamma   90.00
#
_symmetry.space_group_name_H-M   'P 1'
#
loop_
_entity.id
_entity.type
_entity.pdbx_description
1 polymer ?
#
loop_
_entity_poly.entity_id
_entity_poly.type
_entity_poly.pdbx_seq_one_letter_code
_entity_poly.pdbx_strand_id
1 'polypeptide(L)'
;KSCYLLYTNELTHQIIRDNLDKSAMYGGYATGVGPRYCPSIEDKIVRFADKERHQLFLEPESLYYDDWYLQGFSTSMPEDVQEKMVHSLHGLENAEITKYAYAIEYDAIDPLQIKPSLENKVLENLFTAGQINGTSGYEEAAGQGIIAGINASLKVDNKESLILKRSDAYIGVLIDDLVTKGTIEPYRMLTSRAEFRLILRHDNADLRLRHYAHDIGTITEEQYKRLLDKEEKIKELTKYLQENTLHITSEVTKIFNENNINVPLTGLNYYDLLKRPEITLKFIENFINLTYTDEVKE
;
A
#
# COMPACT_ATOMS: atom_id res chain seq x y z
N LYS A 1 6.27 -11.10 21.24
CA LYS A 1 5.10 -10.91 22.11
C LYS A 1 3.84 -11.05 21.25
N SER A 2 2.75 -11.57 21.84
CA SER A 2 1.45 -11.69 21.16
C SER A 2 0.60 -10.45 21.46
N CYS A 3 -0.28 -10.06 20.51
CA CYS A 3 -1.33 -9.07 20.73
C CYS A 3 -2.55 -9.75 21.36
N TYR A 4 -3.33 -9.01 22.13
CA TYR A 4 -4.60 -9.48 22.66
C TYR A 4 -5.76 -8.86 21.91
N LEU A 5 -6.74 -9.68 21.56
CA LEU A 5 -7.96 -9.23 20.88
C LEU A 5 -9.00 -8.85 21.94
N LEU A 6 -9.48 -7.62 21.84
CA LEU A 6 -10.53 -7.04 22.68
C LEU A 6 -11.71 -6.57 21.84
N TYR A 7 -12.80 -6.26 22.50
CA TYR A 7 -13.99 -5.69 21.86
C TYR A 7 -14.60 -4.59 22.72
N THR A 8 -15.15 -3.58 22.06
CA THR A 8 -16.08 -2.67 22.73
C THR A 8 -17.35 -3.41 23.14
N ASN A 9 -18.12 -2.82 24.05
CA ASN A 9 -19.40 -3.36 24.53
C ASN A 9 -20.45 -2.24 24.59
N GLU A 10 -21.68 -2.58 24.97
CA GLU A 10 -22.79 -1.61 25.02
C GLU A 10 -22.51 -0.46 26.00
N LEU A 11 -21.85 -0.73 27.15
CA LEU A 11 -21.49 0.33 28.10
C LEU A 11 -20.50 1.32 27.47
N THR A 12 -19.48 0.81 26.77
CA THR A 12 -18.52 1.64 26.01
C THR A 12 -19.24 2.51 24.98
N HIS A 13 -20.17 1.90 24.22
CA HIS A 13 -20.94 2.62 23.20
C HIS A 13 -21.82 3.70 23.81
N GLN A 14 -22.47 3.41 24.96
CA GLN A 14 -23.30 4.37 25.65
C GLN A 14 -22.50 5.56 26.18
N ILE A 15 -21.33 5.31 26.81
CA ILE A 15 -20.42 6.39 27.26
C ILE A 15 -20.06 7.30 26.10
N ILE A 16 -19.74 6.75 24.94
CA ILE A 16 -19.36 7.54 23.77
C ILE A 16 -20.55 8.34 23.24
N ARG A 17 -21.73 7.71 23.09
CA ARG A 17 -22.96 8.39 22.62
C ARG A 17 -23.33 9.57 23.49
N ASP A 18 -23.24 9.39 24.82
CA ASP A 18 -23.62 10.41 25.80
C ASP A 18 -22.66 11.60 25.86
N ASN A 19 -21.49 11.48 25.25
CA ASN A 19 -20.45 12.50 25.26
C ASN A 19 -20.01 12.94 23.83
N LEU A 20 -20.78 12.61 22.79
CA LEU A 20 -20.42 12.96 21.40
C LEU A 20 -20.20 14.46 21.19
N ASP A 21 -20.95 15.29 21.85
CA ASP A 21 -20.85 16.75 21.84
C ASP A 21 -19.53 17.27 22.41
N LYS A 22 -18.79 16.47 23.18
CA LYS A 22 -17.47 16.79 23.73
C LYS A 22 -16.32 16.37 22.82
N SER A 23 -16.58 15.53 21.81
CA SER A 23 -15.58 15.11 20.84
C SER A 23 -15.18 16.30 19.96
N ALA A 24 -13.90 16.40 19.60
CA ALA A 24 -13.42 17.46 18.71
C ALA A 24 -14.13 17.42 17.35
N MET A 25 -14.44 16.23 16.84
CA MET A 25 -15.12 16.03 15.55
C MET A 25 -16.60 16.40 15.59
N TYR A 26 -17.34 15.98 16.64
CA TYR A 26 -18.78 16.13 16.73
C TYR A 26 -19.20 17.38 17.53
N GLY A 27 -18.32 17.90 18.39
CA GLY A 27 -18.54 19.14 19.16
C GLY A 27 -18.26 20.41 18.35
N GLY A 28 -17.85 20.31 17.08
CA GLY A 28 -17.64 21.45 16.20
C GLY A 28 -16.31 22.19 16.43
N TYR A 29 -15.38 21.57 17.16
CA TYR A 29 -14.03 22.12 17.38
C TYR A 29 -13.09 21.85 16.19
N ALA A 30 -13.24 20.70 15.52
CA ALA A 30 -12.53 20.38 14.29
C ALA A 30 -13.36 20.79 13.08
N THR A 31 -12.78 21.57 12.17
CA THR A 31 -13.45 22.05 10.95
C THR A 31 -13.06 21.28 9.70
N GLY A 32 -12.01 20.45 9.79
CA GLY A 32 -11.49 19.65 8.69
C GLY A 32 -12.26 18.35 8.44
N VAL A 33 -12.02 17.75 7.28
CA VAL A 33 -12.53 16.41 6.94
C VAL A 33 -11.62 15.35 7.55
N GLY A 34 -12.16 14.50 8.42
CA GLY A 34 -11.42 13.40 9.05
C GLY A 34 -10.89 12.38 8.03
N PRO A 35 -9.84 11.64 8.37
CA PRO A 35 -9.25 10.65 7.47
C PRO A 35 -10.23 9.52 7.18
N ARG A 36 -10.46 9.23 5.90
CA ARG A 36 -11.46 8.24 5.43
C ARG A 36 -11.19 6.82 5.94
N TYR A 37 -9.93 6.45 6.10
CA TYR A 37 -9.49 5.07 6.37
C TYR A 37 -8.96 4.84 7.78
N CYS A 38 -9.03 5.83 8.66
CA CYS A 38 -8.70 5.69 10.07
C CYS A 38 -9.76 6.38 10.93
N PRO A 39 -11.02 5.87 10.91
CA PRO A 39 -12.08 6.48 11.68
C PRO A 39 -11.79 6.34 13.17
N SER A 40 -12.12 7.38 13.94
CA SER A 40 -12.12 7.32 15.41
C SER A 40 -13.13 6.30 15.91
N ILE A 41 -13.07 5.93 17.19
CA ILE A 41 -14.05 5.01 17.76
C ILE A 41 -15.45 5.62 17.76
N GLU A 42 -15.58 6.92 18.01
CA GLU A 42 -16.84 7.64 17.90
C GLU A 42 -17.42 7.62 16.49
N ASP A 43 -16.58 7.76 15.45
CA ASP A 43 -16.99 7.59 14.06
C ASP A 43 -17.55 6.20 13.77
N LYS A 44 -16.88 5.17 14.29
CA LYS A 44 -17.33 3.78 14.12
C LYS A 44 -18.69 3.56 14.76
N ILE A 45 -18.91 4.09 15.96
CA ILE A 45 -20.16 3.94 16.71
C ILE A 45 -21.30 4.71 16.05
N VAL A 46 -21.03 5.86 15.45
CA VAL A 46 -22.04 6.64 14.73
C VAL A 46 -22.36 6.02 13.36
N ARG A 47 -21.34 5.68 12.58
CA ARG A 47 -21.53 5.16 11.21
C ARG A 47 -22.00 3.71 11.14
N PHE A 48 -21.68 2.91 12.16
CA PHE A 48 -22.01 1.50 12.26
C PHE A 48 -22.78 1.22 13.56
N ALA A 49 -23.81 2.01 13.80
CA ALA A 49 -24.62 1.97 15.02
C ALA A 49 -25.35 0.62 15.23
N ASP A 50 -25.51 -0.16 14.16
CA ASP A 50 -26.09 -1.52 14.16
C ASP A 50 -25.14 -2.59 14.71
N LYS A 51 -23.85 -2.28 14.88
CA LYS A 51 -22.85 -3.22 15.39
C LYS A 51 -22.87 -3.26 16.92
N GLU A 52 -23.02 -4.44 17.48
CA GLU A 52 -22.99 -4.67 18.93
C GLU A 52 -21.61 -4.42 19.55
N ARG A 53 -20.54 -4.57 18.75
CA ARG A 53 -19.14 -4.41 19.18
C ARG A 53 -18.21 -4.07 18.04
N HIS A 54 -17.11 -3.37 18.35
CA HIS A 54 -15.99 -3.11 17.46
C HIS A 54 -14.74 -3.80 17.98
N GLN A 55 -13.96 -4.34 17.06
CA GLN A 55 -12.70 -5.03 17.35
C GLN A 55 -11.61 -4.04 17.72
N LEU A 56 -10.83 -4.40 18.75
CA LEU A 56 -9.67 -3.67 19.24
C LEU A 56 -8.52 -4.64 19.44
N PHE A 57 -7.28 -4.13 19.38
CA PHE A 57 -6.10 -4.90 19.72
C PHE A 57 -5.31 -4.21 20.82
N LEU A 58 -4.85 -4.98 21.80
CA LEU A 58 -3.90 -4.53 22.80
C LEU A 58 -2.53 -5.05 22.39
N GLU A 59 -1.66 -4.15 21.98
CA GLU A 59 -0.35 -4.44 21.40
C GLU A 59 0.77 -3.97 22.34
N PRO A 60 1.80 -4.79 22.62
CA PRO A 60 2.95 -4.33 23.39
C PRO A 60 3.69 -3.25 22.59
N GLU A 61 3.77 -2.04 23.11
CA GLU A 61 4.37 -0.90 22.41
C GLU A 61 5.89 -1.05 22.24
N SER A 62 6.54 -1.73 23.19
CA SER A 62 7.98 -1.92 23.19
C SER A 62 8.41 -3.29 23.71
N LEU A 63 9.63 -3.70 23.37
CA LEU A 63 10.34 -4.80 24.01
C LEU A 63 11.08 -4.37 25.30
N TYR A 64 11.20 -3.06 25.53
CA TYR A 64 12.05 -2.47 26.57
C TYR A 64 11.27 -1.91 27.76
N TYR A 65 9.93 -1.68 27.61
CA TYR A 65 9.04 -1.21 28.68
C TYR A 65 7.66 -1.84 28.54
N ASP A 66 6.83 -1.76 29.56
CA ASP A 66 5.59 -2.54 29.69
C ASP A 66 4.32 -1.78 29.27
N ASP A 67 4.46 -0.71 28.48
CA ASP A 67 3.29 0.00 27.95
C ASP A 67 2.63 -0.79 26.81
N TRP A 68 1.32 -0.64 26.72
CA TRP A 68 0.47 -1.29 25.74
C TRP A 68 -0.29 -0.27 24.93
N TYR A 69 -0.29 -0.43 23.63
CA TYR A 69 -1.06 0.39 22.70
C TYR A 69 -2.44 -0.22 22.47
N LEU A 70 -3.48 0.57 22.71
CA LEU A 70 -4.86 0.16 22.44
C LEU A 70 -5.26 0.56 21.02
N GLN A 71 -4.94 -0.31 20.07
CA GLN A 71 -5.19 -0.10 18.65
C GLN A 71 -6.69 -0.19 18.33
N GLY A 72 -7.15 0.71 17.46
CA GLY A 72 -8.53 0.76 17.02
C GLY A 72 -9.45 1.57 17.92
N PHE A 73 -8.90 2.17 18.99
CA PHE A 73 -9.65 2.98 19.97
C PHE A 73 -9.26 4.47 19.92
N SER A 74 -8.75 4.93 18.76
CA SER A 74 -8.44 6.35 18.54
C SER A 74 -9.69 7.20 18.80
N THR A 75 -9.52 8.30 19.52
CA THR A 75 -10.63 9.16 19.93
C THR A 75 -10.18 10.61 20.09
N SER A 76 -11.11 11.54 19.94
CA SER A 76 -10.94 12.95 20.24
C SER A 76 -11.72 13.41 21.48
N MET A 77 -12.20 12.45 22.28
CA MET A 77 -12.88 12.71 23.53
C MET A 77 -11.95 13.32 24.59
N PRO A 78 -12.46 14.11 25.56
CA PRO A 78 -11.70 14.58 26.70
C PRO A 78 -11.17 13.43 27.57
N GLU A 79 -10.11 13.70 28.33
CA GLU A 79 -9.40 12.70 29.16
C GLU A 79 -10.33 11.98 30.14
N ASP A 80 -11.21 12.72 30.83
CA ASP A 80 -12.19 12.15 31.79
C ASP A 80 -13.19 11.19 31.15
N VAL A 81 -13.48 11.37 29.88
CA VAL A 81 -14.32 10.47 29.08
C VAL A 81 -13.50 9.27 28.62
N GLN A 82 -12.25 9.47 28.19
CA GLN A 82 -11.37 8.39 27.78
C GLN A 82 -11.13 7.39 28.91
N GLU A 83 -10.94 7.86 30.15
CA GLU A 83 -10.83 6.96 31.32
C GLU A 83 -12.07 6.06 31.47
N LYS A 84 -13.27 6.65 31.40
CA LYS A 84 -14.53 5.89 31.47
C LYS A 84 -14.65 4.90 30.31
N MET A 85 -14.25 5.31 29.10
CA MET A 85 -14.26 4.45 27.92
C MET A 85 -13.33 3.26 28.09
N VAL A 86 -12.09 3.48 28.51
CA VAL A 86 -11.08 2.41 28.69
C VAL A 86 -11.51 1.47 29.83
N HIS A 87 -11.95 2.00 30.97
CA HIS A 87 -12.39 1.19 32.12
C HIS A 87 -13.69 0.41 31.84
N SER A 88 -14.45 0.75 30.81
CA SER A 88 -15.60 -0.04 30.37
C SER A 88 -15.24 -1.28 29.57
N LEU A 89 -13.99 -1.39 29.10
CA LEU A 89 -13.50 -2.54 28.34
C LEU A 89 -13.17 -3.70 29.26
N HIS A 90 -13.62 -4.91 28.89
CA HIS A 90 -13.34 -6.11 29.67
C HIS A 90 -11.84 -6.39 29.78
N GLY A 91 -11.35 -6.49 31.02
CA GLY A 91 -9.95 -6.70 31.34
C GLY A 91 -9.13 -5.42 31.49
N LEU A 92 -9.71 -4.25 31.27
CA LEU A 92 -9.06 -2.94 31.43
C LEU A 92 -9.73 -2.06 32.50
N GLU A 93 -10.53 -2.64 33.37
CA GLU A 93 -11.30 -1.94 34.40
C GLU A 93 -10.45 -1.13 35.37
N ASN A 94 -9.18 -1.51 35.56
CA ASN A 94 -8.21 -0.85 36.43
C ASN A 94 -6.94 -0.43 35.67
N ALA A 95 -7.01 -0.27 34.35
CA ALA A 95 -5.85 0.14 33.56
C ALA A 95 -5.49 1.60 33.83
N GLU A 96 -4.21 1.90 33.93
CA GLU A 96 -3.67 3.26 33.98
C GLU A 96 -3.40 3.75 32.56
N ILE A 97 -3.89 4.93 32.21
CA ILE A 97 -3.62 5.55 30.91
C ILE A 97 -2.38 6.40 31.02
N THR A 98 -1.27 5.94 30.45
CA THR A 98 0.01 6.66 30.43
C THR A 98 0.02 7.80 29.41
N LYS A 99 -0.79 7.68 28.35
CA LYS A 99 -0.91 8.69 27.29
C LYS A 99 -2.32 8.67 26.68
N TYR A 100 -3.02 9.79 26.80
CA TYR A 100 -4.34 9.97 26.21
C TYR A 100 -4.27 10.11 24.68
N ALA A 101 -5.34 9.66 24.00
CA ALA A 101 -5.57 9.95 22.60
C ALA A 101 -5.89 11.45 22.40
N TYR A 102 -5.60 11.96 21.23
CA TYR A 102 -5.77 13.39 20.91
C TYR A 102 -6.21 13.57 19.46
N ALA A 103 -6.92 14.66 19.21
CA ALA A 103 -7.27 15.07 17.86
C ALA A 103 -6.07 15.78 17.20
N ILE A 104 -5.87 15.51 15.91
CA ILE A 104 -4.88 16.20 15.11
C ILE A 104 -5.59 16.79 13.88
N GLU A 105 -5.36 18.06 13.63
CA GLU A 105 -5.67 18.73 12.36
C GLU A 105 -4.37 19.05 11.63
N TYR A 106 -4.43 19.02 10.31
CA TYR A 106 -3.28 19.30 9.46
C TYR A 106 -3.66 20.32 8.41
N ASP A 107 -2.78 21.31 8.25
CA ASP A 107 -2.84 22.18 7.10
C ASP A 107 -2.35 21.47 5.85
N ALA A 108 -2.98 21.76 4.72
CA ALA A 108 -2.56 21.28 3.41
C ALA A 108 -2.61 22.45 2.41
N ILE A 109 -1.67 22.45 1.48
CA ILE A 109 -1.73 23.33 0.32
C ILE A 109 -2.64 22.73 -0.75
N ASP A 110 -3.14 23.56 -1.66
CA ASP A 110 -3.79 23.05 -2.86
C ASP A 110 -2.74 22.33 -3.74
N PRO A 111 -2.84 21.01 -3.97
CA PRO A 111 -1.86 20.27 -4.73
C PRO A 111 -1.81 20.68 -6.22
N LEU A 112 -2.82 21.39 -6.73
CA LEU A 112 -2.75 22.01 -8.05
C LEU A 112 -1.66 23.07 -8.18
N GLN A 113 -1.09 23.55 -7.06
CA GLN A 113 0.05 24.48 -7.03
C GLN A 113 1.41 23.78 -7.16
N ILE A 114 1.43 22.45 -7.30
CA ILE A 114 2.66 21.67 -7.40
C ILE A 114 2.84 21.19 -8.84
N LYS A 115 4.10 21.14 -9.29
CA LYS A 115 4.50 20.52 -10.56
C LYS A 115 4.54 18.99 -10.41
N PRO A 116 4.54 18.23 -11.52
CA PRO A 116 4.75 16.77 -11.47
C PRO A 116 6.08 16.35 -10.81
N SER A 117 7.06 17.25 -10.74
CA SER A 117 8.32 17.05 -10.01
C SER A 117 8.19 17.23 -8.49
N LEU A 118 7.02 17.58 -7.98
CA LEU A 118 6.70 18.00 -6.61
C LEU A 118 7.34 19.35 -6.20
N GLU A 119 7.88 20.09 -7.14
CA GLU A 119 8.29 21.47 -6.92
C GLU A 119 7.06 22.41 -6.94
N ASN A 120 7.03 23.41 -6.07
CA ASN A 120 5.98 24.44 -6.08
C ASN A 120 6.05 25.27 -7.38
N LYS A 121 4.89 25.63 -7.93
CA LYS A 121 4.81 26.42 -9.18
C LYS A 121 5.19 27.88 -8.99
N VAL A 122 5.02 28.42 -7.78
CA VAL A 122 5.23 29.85 -7.45
C VAL A 122 6.56 30.06 -6.74
N LEU A 123 6.88 29.17 -5.80
CA LEU A 123 8.11 29.25 -5.00
C LEU A 123 9.14 28.29 -5.59
N GLU A 124 10.11 28.85 -6.30
CA GLU A 124 11.22 28.05 -6.86
C GLU A 124 12.05 27.38 -5.77
N ASN A 125 12.55 26.19 -6.07
CA ASN A 125 13.38 25.36 -5.18
C ASN A 125 12.66 24.86 -3.92
N LEU A 126 11.33 25.05 -3.80
CA LEU A 126 10.52 24.48 -2.74
C LEU A 126 9.86 23.19 -3.25
N PHE A 127 10.26 22.05 -2.67
CA PHE A 127 9.66 20.75 -2.91
C PHE A 127 8.86 20.35 -1.67
N THR A 128 7.67 19.82 -1.87
CA THR A 128 6.80 19.39 -0.78
C THR A 128 6.41 17.93 -0.95
N ALA A 129 6.23 17.23 0.18
CA ALA A 129 5.89 15.79 0.17
C ALA A 129 5.04 15.41 1.38
N GLY A 130 4.16 14.44 1.19
CA GLY A 130 3.33 13.90 2.25
C GLY A 130 2.07 14.70 2.47
N GLN A 131 1.68 14.84 3.72
CA GLN A 131 0.39 15.37 4.12
C GLN A 131 0.15 16.82 3.73
N ILE A 132 1.18 17.64 3.69
CA ILE A 132 1.11 19.03 3.20
C ILE A 132 0.51 19.11 1.79
N ASN A 133 0.67 18.05 0.98
CA ASN A 133 0.13 17.93 -0.37
C ASN A 133 -1.28 17.30 -0.41
N GLY A 134 -1.96 17.17 0.74
CA GLY A 134 -3.32 16.67 0.83
C GLY A 134 -3.45 15.14 0.84
N THR A 135 -2.38 14.40 1.17
CA THR A 135 -2.43 12.94 1.33
C THR A 135 -2.53 12.52 2.79
N SER A 136 -3.04 11.31 3.06
CA SER A 136 -3.16 10.79 4.42
C SER A 136 -2.69 9.32 4.50
N GLY A 137 -1.42 9.05 4.33
CA GLY A 137 -0.86 7.72 4.47
C GLY A 137 0.65 7.74 4.49
N TYR A 138 1.25 6.76 5.18
CA TYR A 138 2.70 6.64 5.27
C TYR A 138 3.34 6.33 3.92
N GLU A 139 2.69 5.46 3.15
CA GLU A 139 3.14 5.06 1.82
C GLU A 139 3.09 6.23 0.84
N GLU A 140 2.03 7.04 0.89
CA GLU A 140 1.89 8.24 0.08
C GLU A 140 2.98 9.25 0.42
N ALA A 141 3.27 9.44 1.71
CA ALA A 141 4.31 10.36 2.16
C ALA A 141 5.71 9.86 1.74
N ALA A 142 6.00 8.57 1.88
CA ALA A 142 7.26 7.97 1.47
C ALA A 142 7.48 8.08 -0.05
N GLY A 143 6.45 7.75 -0.85
CA GLY A 143 6.51 7.86 -2.31
C GLY A 143 6.76 9.29 -2.79
N GLN A 144 6.08 10.28 -2.20
CA GLN A 144 6.31 11.69 -2.52
C GLN A 144 7.69 12.15 -2.04
N GLY A 145 8.11 11.76 -0.84
CA GLY A 145 9.39 12.15 -0.27
C GLY A 145 10.57 11.72 -1.13
N ILE A 146 10.55 10.48 -1.64
CA ILE A 146 11.65 10.00 -2.51
C ILE A 146 11.68 10.77 -3.85
N ILE A 147 10.53 11.02 -4.47
CA ILE A 147 10.48 11.77 -5.74
C ILE A 147 10.87 13.23 -5.54
N ALA A 148 10.39 13.88 -4.49
CA ALA A 148 10.77 15.25 -4.16
C ALA A 148 12.27 15.36 -3.91
N GLY A 149 12.87 14.45 -3.14
CA GLY A 149 14.30 14.42 -2.86
C GLY A 149 15.15 14.19 -4.11
N ILE A 150 14.77 13.24 -4.97
CA ILE A 150 15.43 12.99 -6.26
C ILE A 150 15.39 14.25 -7.12
N ASN A 151 14.22 14.85 -7.29
CA ASN A 151 14.05 16.02 -8.16
C ASN A 151 14.74 17.26 -7.61
N ALA A 152 14.79 17.43 -6.30
CA ALA A 152 15.58 18.50 -5.69
C ALA A 152 17.08 18.32 -5.99
N SER A 153 17.61 17.10 -5.88
CA SER A 153 19.00 16.80 -6.23
C SER A 153 19.29 16.99 -7.71
N LEU A 154 18.42 16.48 -8.60
CA LEU A 154 18.57 16.68 -10.06
C LEU A 154 18.55 18.16 -10.42
N LYS A 155 17.73 18.96 -9.77
CA LYS A 155 17.68 20.42 -9.98
C LYS A 155 18.98 21.11 -9.57
N VAL A 156 19.58 20.74 -8.45
CA VAL A 156 20.90 21.24 -8.03
C VAL A 156 21.96 20.94 -9.09
N ASP A 157 21.89 19.78 -9.70
CA ASP A 157 22.81 19.34 -10.78
C ASP A 157 22.44 19.92 -12.16
N ASN A 158 21.41 20.75 -12.28
CA ASN A 158 20.85 21.25 -13.53
C ASN A 158 20.46 20.13 -14.52
N LYS A 159 19.95 19.00 -14.00
CA LYS A 159 19.43 17.87 -14.77
C LYS A 159 17.90 17.96 -14.90
N GLU A 160 17.36 17.23 -15.87
CA GLU A 160 15.90 17.11 -16.04
C GLU A 160 15.26 16.37 -14.86
N SER A 161 14.06 16.77 -14.51
CA SER A 161 13.32 16.12 -13.41
C SER A 161 12.85 14.72 -13.78
N LEU A 162 12.92 13.82 -12.82
CA LEU A 162 12.30 12.49 -12.92
C LEU A 162 10.77 12.63 -12.79
N ILE A 163 10.07 12.32 -13.85
CA ILE A 163 8.60 12.29 -13.87
C ILE A 163 8.14 10.85 -14.20
N LEU A 164 7.62 10.16 -13.21
CA LEU A 164 7.04 8.84 -13.42
C LEU A 164 5.63 8.96 -13.99
N LYS A 165 5.37 8.23 -15.07
CA LYS A 165 4.04 8.18 -15.70
C LYS A 165 3.10 7.27 -14.87
N ARG A 166 1.81 7.41 -15.12
CA ARG A 166 0.78 6.54 -14.55
C ARG A 166 0.95 5.06 -14.92
N SER A 167 1.59 4.78 -16.08
CA SER A 167 1.95 3.43 -16.51
C SER A 167 3.22 2.87 -15.89
N ASP A 168 4.05 3.70 -15.26
CA ASP A 168 5.35 3.29 -14.73
C ASP A 168 5.27 2.84 -13.29
N ALA A 169 4.48 3.53 -12.46
CA ALA A 169 4.40 3.27 -11.03
C ALA A 169 3.10 3.79 -10.39
N TYR A 170 2.69 3.21 -9.25
CA TYR A 170 1.64 3.79 -8.40
C TYR A 170 2.03 5.18 -7.87
N ILE A 171 3.32 5.46 -7.67
CA ILE A 171 3.81 6.81 -7.32
C ILE A 171 3.47 7.79 -8.46
N GLY A 172 3.59 7.36 -9.72
CA GLY A 172 3.20 8.17 -10.88
C GLY A 172 1.69 8.47 -10.89
N VAL A 173 0.85 7.48 -10.61
CA VAL A 173 -0.61 7.66 -10.47
C VAL A 173 -0.93 8.63 -9.34
N LEU A 174 -0.30 8.47 -8.17
CA LEU A 174 -0.46 9.35 -7.01
C LEU A 174 -0.15 10.80 -7.34
N ILE A 175 1.03 11.07 -7.88
CA ILE A 175 1.48 12.43 -8.18
C ILE A 175 0.62 13.05 -9.28
N ASP A 176 0.31 12.31 -10.34
CA ASP A 176 -0.54 12.80 -11.42
C ASP A 176 -1.94 13.17 -10.91
N ASP A 177 -2.58 12.32 -10.09
CA ASP A 177 -3.87 12.64 -9.49
C ASP A 177 -3.82 13.92 -8.65
N LEU A 178 -2.77 14.10 -7.82
CA LEU A 178 -2.62 15.28 -6.97
C LEU A 178 -2.50 16.57 -7.82
N VAL A 179 -1.60 16.59 -8.80
CA VAL A 179 -1.26 17.82 -9.53
C VAL A 179 -2.22 18.15 -10.66
N THR A 180 -3.10 17.22 -11.07
CA THR A 180 -4.08 17.43 -12.15
C THR A 180 -5.53 17.51 -11.67
N LYS A 181 -5.89 16.76 -10.62
CA LYS A 181 -7.27 16.70 -10.11
C LYS A 181 -7.45 17.45 -8.80
N GLY A 182 -6.36 17.66 -8.06
CA GLY A 182 -6.44 18.20 -6.70
C GLY A 182 -7.06 17.21 -5.72
N THR A 183 -7.36 17.70 -4.50
CA THR A 183 -7.98 16.89 -3.45
C THR A 183 -9.09 17.70 -2.76
N ILE A 184 -10.24 17.05 -2.49
CA ILE A 184 -11.33 17.59 -1.68
C ILE A 184 -11.32 16.94 -0.29
N GLU A 185 -10.86 15.69 -0.22
CA GLU A 185 -10.67 14.90 1.00
C GLU A 185 -9.23 14.36 1.04
N PRO A 186 -8.69 13.96 2.21
CA PRO A 186 -7.35 13.40 2.29
C PRO A 186 -7.17 12.23 1.32
N TYR A 187 -6.22 12.38 0.39
CA TYR A 187 -5.99 11.41 -0.67
C TYR A 187 -5.38 10.11 -0.13
N ARG A 188 -5.90 8.98 -0.58
CA ARG A 188 -5.31 7.65 -0.40
C ARG A 188 -5.15 6.97 -1.75
N MET A 189 -3.98 6.32 -1.94
CA MET A 189 -3.69 5.51 -3.11
C MET A 189 -4.44 4.19 -3.04
N LEU A 190 -5.41 4.02 -3.91
CA LEU A 190 -6.16 2.77 -4.07
C LEU A 190 -5.84 2.16 -5.43
N THR A 191 -5.78 0.83 -5.49
CA THR A 191 -5.54 0.11 -6.76
C THR A 191 -6.58 0.44 -7.83
N SER A 192 -7.81 0.79 -7.42
CA SER A 192 -8.88 1.22 -8.33
C SER A 192 -8.61 2.54 -9.05
N ARG A 193 -7.66 3.36 -8.56
CA ARG A 193 -7.25 4.61 -9.20
C ARG A 193 -6.30 4.41 -10.37
N ALA A 194 -5.67 3.22 -10.47
CA ALA A 194 -4.69 2.90 -11.50
C ALA A 194 -5.34 2.13 -12.65
N GLU A 195 -5.37 2.73 -13.83
CA GLU A 195 -5.82 2.10 -15.07
C GLU A 195 -4.90 0.96 -15.52
N PHE A 196 -3.60 1.05 -15.23
CA PHE A 196 -2.58 0.04 -15.56
C PHE A 196 -2.32 -0.96 -14.43
N ARG A 197 -3.27 -1.17 -13.50
CA ARG A 197 -3.05 -2.00 -12.29
C ARG A 197 -2.61 -3.44 -12.56
N LEU A 198 -2.93 -4.00 -13.73
CA LEU A 198 -2.50 -5.34 -14.12
C LEU A 198 -1.01 -5.39 -14.48
N ILE A 199 -0.41 -4.25 -14.84
CA ILE A 199 1.02 -4.11 -15.15
C ILE A 199 1.79 -3.66 -13.91
N LEU A 200 1.19 -2.81 -13.07
CA LEU A 200 1.83 -2.22 -11.89
C LEU A 200 1.83 -3.21 -10.72
N ARG A 201 2.58 -4.30 -10.84
CA ARG A 201 2.72 -5.31 -9.79
C ARG A 201 4.04 -5.11 -9.01
N HIS A 202 4.08 -5.65 -7.78
CA HIS A 202 5.28 -5.57 -6.95
C HIS A 202 6.40 -6.49 -7.47
N ASP A 203 6.03 -7.65 -8.04
CA ASP A 203 6.94 -8.66 -8.57
C ASP A 203 7.75 -8.20 -9.78
N ASN A 204 7.26 -7.23 -10.55
CA ASN A 204 7.94 -6.67 -11.72
C ASN A 204 8.40 -5.22 -11.54
N ALA A 205 8.41 -4.71 -10.31
CA ALA A 205 8.78 -3.31 -10.05
C ALA A 205 10.23 -3.00 -10.43
N ASP A 206 11.13 -3.96 -10.27
CA ASP A 206 12.53 -3.84 -10.67
C ASP A 206 12.69 -3.68 -12.19
N LEU A 207 11.95 -4.45 -12.98
CA LEU A 207 11.96 -4.37 -14.44
C LEU A 207 11.43 -3.01 -14.95
N ARG A 208 10.49 -2.40 -14.24
CA ARG A 208 9.90 -1.10 -14.65
C ARG A 208 10.71 0.11 -14.17
N LEU A 209 11.36 0.03 -13.00
CA LEU A 209 11.88 1.22 -12.33
C LEU A 209 13.41 1.27 -12.20
N ARG A 210 14.14 0.15 -12.28
CA ARG A 210 15.60 0.17 -12.11
C ARG A 210 16.35 0.88 -13.22
N HIS A 211 15.79 0.98 -14.43
CA HIS A 211 16.38 1.81 -15.50
C HIS A 211 16.40 3.28 -15.08
N TYR A 212 15.27 3.82 -14.56
CA TYR A 212 15.25 5.17 -14.01
C TYR A 212 16.24 5.32 -12.85
N ALA A 213 16.29 4.33 -11.95
CA ALA A 213 17.20 4.37 -10.81
C ALA A 213 18.69 4.39 -11.22
N HIS A 214 19.06 3.70 -12.31
CA HIS A 214 20.38 3.75 -12.88
C HIS A 214 20.68 5.13 -13.49
N ASP A 215 19.77 5.67 -14.30
CA ASP A 215 19.94 6.95 -14.99
C ASP A 215 20.13 8.13 -14.02
N ILE A 216 19.46 8.08 -12.87
CA ILE A 216 19.59 9.08 -11.81
C ILE A 216 20.70 8.77 -10.79
N GLY A 217 21.37 7.61 -10.90
CA GLY A 217 22.50 7.23 -10.04
C GLY A 217 22.12 6.76 -8.63
N THR A 218 20.90 6.23 -8.42
CA THR A 218 20.46 5.73 -7.10
C THR A 218 20.74 4.24 -6.89
N ILE A 219 21.21 3.53 -7.93
CA ILE A 219 21.69 2.14 -7.84
C ILE A 219 23.11 2.02 -8.38
N THR A 220 23.82 0.97 -7.96
CA THR A 220 25.18 0.68 -8.43
C THR A 220 25.17 -0.01 -9.79
N GLU A 221 26.30 0.06 -10.51
CA GLU A 221 26.52 -0.68 -11.75
C GLU A 221 26.33 -2.20 -11.60
N GLU A 222 26.68 -2.76 -10.43
CA GLU A 222 26.46 -4.17 -10.15
C GLU A 222 24.95 -4.51 -10.06
N GLN A 223 24.20 -3.66 -9.39
CA GLN A 223 22.73 -3.82 -9.30
C GLN A 223 22.06 -3.69 -10.67
N TYR A 224 22.58 -2.79 -11.51
CA TYR A 224 22.06 -2.62 -12.87
C TYR A 224 22.41 -3.80 -13.78
N LYS A 225 23.63 -4.33 -13.69
CA LYS A 225 24.03 -5.55 -14.43
C LYS A 225 23.16 -6.76 -14.06
N ARG A 226 22.80 -6.91 -12.79
CA ARG A 226 21.86 -7.97 -12.37
C ARG A 226 20.48 -7.82 -13.01
N LEU A 227 19.99 -6.58 -13.18
CA LEU A 227 18.74 -6.33 -13.90
C LEU A 227 18.85 -6.77 -15.37
N LEU A 228 19.91 -6.34 -16.07
CA LEU A 228 20.10 -6.69 -17.48
C LEU A 228 20.23 -8.21 -17.71
N ASP A 229 20.94 -8.92 -16.83
CA ASP A 229 21.03 -10.38 -16.85
C ASP A 229 19.65 -11.04 -16.63
N LYS A 230 18.83 -10.51 -15.69
CA LYS A 230 17.45 -10.98 -15.48
C LYS A 230 16.59 -10.78 -16.74
N GLU A 231 16.64 -9.59 -17.34
CA GLU A 231 15.88 -9.29 -18.56
C GLU A 231 16.27 -10.17 -19.74
N GLU A 232 17.58 -10.46 -19.91
CA GLU A 232 18.07 -11.34 -20.95
C GLU A 232 17.55 -12.77 -20.73
N LYS A 233 17.65 -13.30 -19.51
CA LYS A 233 17.14 -14.63 -19.16
C LYS A 233 15.63 -14.77 -19.32
N ILE A 234 14.86 -13.73 -19.01
CA ILE A 234 13.41 -13.71 -19.26
C ILE A 234 13.12 -13.79 -20.77
N LYS A 235 13.88 -13.04 -21.59
CA LYS A 235 13.75 -13.09 -23.05
C LYS A 235 14.09 -14.48 -23.61
N GLU A 236 15.18 -15.08 -23.12
CA GLU A 236 15.60 -16.43 -23.51
C GLU A 236 14.54 -17.48 -23.13
N LEU A 237 14.05 -17.45 -21.89
CA LEU A 237 13.01 -18.36 -21.42
C LEU A 237 11.74 -18.19 -22.23
N THR A 238 11.30 -16.95 -22.45
CA THR A 238 10.10 -16.67 -23.26
C THR A 238 10.23 -17.25 -24.67
N LYS A 239 11.37 -17.03 -25.33
CA LYS A 239 11.66 -17.57 -26.65
C LYS A 239 11.64 -19.11 -26.63
N TYR A 240 12.30 -19.72 -25.66
CA TYR A 240 12.32 -21.17 -25.50
C TYR A 240 10.90 -21.75 -25.38
N LEU A 241 10.05 -21.13 -24.55
CA LEU A 241 8.66 -21.55 -24.36
C LEU A 241 7.80 -21.38 -25.62
N GLN A 242 8.08 -20.37 -26.46
CA GLN A 242 7.39 -20.16 -27.73
C GLN A 242 7.80 -21.17 -28.82
N GLU A 243 9.07 -21.55 -28.86
CA GLU A 243 9.64 -22.40 -29.88
C GLU A 243 9.42 -23.91 -29.61
N ASN A 244 9.14 -24.28 -28.34
CA ASN A 244 8.97 -25.67 -27.94
C ASN A 244 7.50 -26.01 -27.65
N THR A 245 7.06 -27.15 -28.21
CA THR A 245 5.67 -27.62 -28.17
C THR A 245 5.52 -28.82 -27.26
N LEU A 246 4.50 -28.83 -26.39
CA LEU A 246 4.08 -30.00 -25.66
C LEU A 246 3.27 -30.92 -26.57
N HIS A 247 3.76 -32.12 -26.82
CA HIS A 247 3.03 -33.16 -27.56
C HIS A 247 2.16 -33.99 -26.61
N ILE A 248 0.90 -34.19 -26.94
CA ILE A 248 -0.03 -34.92 -26.09
C ILE A 248 0.22 -36.43 -26.24
N THR A 249 0.79 -37.01 -25.20
CA THR A 249 1.02 -38.45 -25.04
C THR A 249 0.17 -39.01 -23.90
N SER A 250 0.15 -40.33 -23.73
CA SER A 250 -0.55 -40.99 -22.59
C SER A 250 0.06 -40.55 -21.25
N GLU A 251 1.36 -40.35 -21.18
CA GLU A 251 2.06 -39.88 -19.99
C GLU A 251 1.70 -38.43 -19.64
N VAL A 252 1.71 -37.54 -20.64
CA VAL A 252 1.27 -36.11 -20.49
C VAL A 252 -0.19 -36.08 -20.02
N THR A 253 -1.07 -36.86 -20.65
CA THR A 253 -2.49 -36.99 -20.25
C THR A 253 -2.64 -37.41 -18.79
N LYS A 254 -1.83 -38.35 -18.32
CA LYS A 254 -1.82 -38.79 -16.93
C LYS A 254 -1.47 -37.68 -15.97
N ILE A 255 -0.38 -36.92 -16.25
CA ILE A 255 0.06 -35.78 -15.42
C ILE A 255 -1.03 -34.69 -15.32
N PHE A 256 -1.68 -34.35 -16.43
CA PHE A 256 -2.79 -33.41 -16.44
C PHE A 256 -3.95 -33.87 -15.55
N ASN A 257 -4.35 -35.14 -15.68
CA ASN A 257 -5.45 -35.70 -14.89
C ASN A 257 -5.13 -35.79 -13.39
N GLU A 258 -3.90 -36.15 -13.02
CA GLU A 258 -3.43 -36.19 -11.62
C GLU A 258 -3.46 -34.82 -10.95
N ASN A 259 -3.32 -33.75 -11.73
CA ASN A 259 -3.41 -32.36 -11.25
C ASN A 259 -4.80 -31.72 -11.43
N ASN A 260 -5.81 -32.50 -11.86
CA ASN A 260 -7.16 -32.02 -12.16
C ASN A 260 -7.20 -30.88 -13.21
N ILE A 261 -6.31 -30.92 -14.18
CA ILE A 261 -6.22 -29.91 -15.26
C ILE A 261 -6.73 -30.56 -16.56
N ASN A 262 -7.55 -29.83 -17.31
CA ASN A 262 -8.06 -30.30 -18.59
C ASN A 262 -6.94 -30.45 -19.62
N VAL A 263 -6.83 -31.62 -20.23
CA VAL A 263 -5.85 -31.89 -21.29
C VAL A 263 -6.16 -31.05 -22.53
N PRO A 264 -5.19 -30.39 -23.17
CA PRO A 264 -5.38 -29.72 -24.45
C PRO A 264 -5.79 -30.72 -25.55
N LEU A 265 -6.69 -30.31 -26.44
CA LEU A 265 -7.13 -31.16 -27.55
C LEU A 265 -6.03 -31.43 -28.58
N THR A 266 -5.07 -30.52 -28.70
CA THR A 266 -3.92 -30.57 -29.63
C THR A 266 -2.65 -30.14 -28.89
N GLY A 267 -1.48 -30.48 -29.46
CA GLY A 267 -0.23 -29.96 -28.96
C GLY A 267 -0.20 -28.42 -29.01
N LEU A 268 0.30 -27.82 -27.94
CA LEU A 268 0.48 -26.37 -27.80
C LEU A 268 1.93 -26.08 -27.43
N ASN A 269 2.46 -24.92 -27.87
CA ASN A 269 3.74 -24.46 -27.34
C ASN A 269 3.59 -24.11 -25.83
N TYR A 270 4.67 -24.16 -25.10
CA TYR A 270 4.61 -23.95 -23.64
C TYR A 270 4.17 -22.54 -23.28
N TYR A 271 4.47 -21.53 -24.11
CA TYR A 271 4.03 -20.16 -23.90
C TYR A 271 2.50 -20.00 -24.00
N ASP A 272 1.87 -20.64 -24.99
CA ASP A 272 0.41 -20.64 -25.12
C ASP A 272 -0.26 -21.46 -24.02
N LEU A 273 0.40 -22.52 -23.55
CA LEU A 273 -0.07 -23.32 -22.43
C LEU A 273 -0.10 -22.49 -21.13
N LEU A 274 0.87 -21.59 -20.88
CA LEU A 274 0.91 -20.68 -19.74
C LEU A 274 -0.21 -19.63 -19.73
N LYS A 275 -0.88 -19.39 -20.85
CA LYS A 275 -2.06 -18.47 -20.88
C LYS A 275 -3.28 -19.07 -20.17
N ARG A 276 -3.25 -20.35 -19.84
CA ARG A 276 -4.31 -21.02 -19.07
C ARG A 276 -4.12 -20.75 -17.58
N PRO A 277 -5.15 -20.22 -16.87
CA PRO A 277 -5.01 -19.81 -15.46
C PRO A 277 -4.54 -20.90 -14.50
N GLU A 278 -4.85 -22.16 -14.82
CA GLU A 278 -4.49 -23.33 -14.04
C GLU A 278 -3.06 -23.83 -14.29
N ILE A 279 -2.34 -23.29 -15.29
CA ILE A 279 -0.99 -23.70 -15.66
C ILE A 279 0.04 -22.69 -15.13
N THR A 280 1.02 -23.19 -14.42
CA THR A 280 2.17 -22.40 -13.92
C THR A 280 3.47 -22.92 -14.54
N LEU A 281 4.55 -22.14 -14.48
CA LEU A 281 5.87 -22.60 -14.90
C LEU A 281 6.28 -23.86 -14.11
N LYS A 282 5.96 -23.92 -12.81
CA LYS A 282 6.21 -25.11 -11.99
C LYS A 282 5.47 -26.36 -12.52
N PHE A 283 4.26 -26.20 -13.07
CA PHE A 283 3.57 -27.31 -13.73
C PHE A 283 4.28 -27.73 -15.02
N ILE A 284 4.77 -26.78 -15.80
CA ILE A 284 5.53 -27.04 -17.05
C ILE A 284 6.84 -27.78 -16.77
N GLU A 285 7.46 -27.61 -15.62
CA GLU A 285 8.66 -28.34 -15.20
C GLU A 285 8.46 -29.86 -15.09
N ASN A 286 7.24 -30.36 -15.09
CA ASN A 286 6.98 -31.79 -15.24
C ASN A 286 7.34 -32.34 -16.63
N PHE A 287 7.48 -31.46 -17.63
CA PHE A 287 7.70 -31.83 -19.03
C PHE A 287 9.07 -31.39 -19.57
N ILE A 288 9.64 -30.33 -18.97
CA ILE A 288 10.92 -29.75 -19.39
C ILE A 288 11.74 -29.35 -18.16
N ASN A 289 13.07 -29.38 -18.31
CA ASN A 289 13.96 -28.90 -17.25
C ASN A 289 14.27 -27.40 -17.46
N LEU A 290 13.85 -26.57 -16.52
CA LEU A 290 14.10 -25.12 -16.53
C LEU A 290 15.17 -24.79 -15.49
N THR A 291 16.37 -24.42 -15.96
CA THR A 291 17.55 -24.11 -15.10
C THR A 291 17.62 -22.61 -14.72
N TYR A 292 16.51 -21.91 -14.73
CA TYR A 292 16.42 -20.51 -14.37
C TYR A 292 16.13 -20.31 -12.87
N THR A 293 16.52 -19.18 -12.32
CA THR A 293 16.22 -18.81 -10.93
C THR A 293 14.73 -18.50 -10.75
N ASP A 294 14.23 -18.55 -9.50
CA ASP A 294 12.85 -18.24 -9.21
C ASP A 294 12.49 -16.80 -9.63
N GLU A 295 13.40 -15.83 -9.44
CA GLU A 295 13.23 -14.43 -9.90
C GLU A 295 12.99 -14.28 -11.42
N VAL A 296 13.45 -15.24 -12.22
CA VAL A 296 13.23 -15.26 -13.68
C VAL A 296 11.95 -15.98 -14.05
N LYS A 297 11.51 -16.93 -13.19
CA LYS A 297 10.32 -17.75 -13.40
C LYS A 297 9.01 -17.08 -12.93
N GLU A 298 9.10 -16.09 -12.02
CA GLU A 298 7.97 -15.25 -11.59
C GLU A 298 7.53 -14.25 -12.67
#